data_62819edfcafeff67df6262c72a64b483
#
_entry.id   62819edfcafeff67df6262c72a64b483
#
_cell.length_a   1.000
_cell.length_b   1.000
_cell.length_c   1.000
_cell.angle_alpha   90.00
_cell.angle_beta   90.00
_cell.angle_gamma   90.00
#
_symmetry.space_group_name_H-M   'P 1'
#
loop_
_entity.id
_entity.type
_entity.pdbx_description
1 polymer ?
#
loop_
_entity_poly.entity_id
_entity_poly.type
_entity_poly.pdbx_seq_one_letter_code
_entity_poly.pdbx_strand_id
1 'polypeptide(L)'
;ASFGTAVEVDGVRISTNASLGEMSGASTRNIASTNIESVEVVTGVPSAEYGDISSGVVKISTRKGKTPYTLVLSTNPRTKQISASKGFDLGTDRGVLNSSVEYTRAMKNPTSPYSSYSRTGIALNYQNTFAKVLRFNFGVTANIGGMNTEDDPDAQKGEWEKVRDNVLRANTSLKWLLNRSWITSLDFDASLNYTDNLAPVSYTHLRAHE
;
A
#
# COMPACT_ATOMS: atom_id res chain seq x y z
N ALA A 1 -20.45 -5.53 -11.91
CA ALA A 1 -19.87 -5.37 -10.58
C ALA A 1 -19.23 -6.71 -10.20
N SER A 2 -17.91 -6.79 -10.13
CA SER A 2 -17.24 -8.00 -9.64
C SER A 2 -17.33 -7.98 -8.12
N PHE A 3 -18.07 -8.89 -7.56
CA PHE A 3 -18.14 -9.14 -6.13
C PHE A 3 -16.82 -9.82 -5.69
N GLY A 4 -15.79 -9.02 -5.46
CA GLY A 4 -14.46 -9.50 -5.07
C GLY A 4 -14.17 -9.27 -3.58
N THR A 5 -13.11 -9.91 -3.11
CA THR A 5 -12.55 -9.62 -1.78
C THR A 5 -12.03 -8.19 -1.74
N ALA A 6 -12.48 -7.38 -0.79
CA ALA A 6 -11.92 -6.06 -0.58
C ALA A 6 -10.63 -6.14 0.25
N VAL A 7 -9.70 -5.27 -0.05
CA VAL A 7 -8.48 -5.07 0.75
C VAL A 7 -8.50 -3.67 1.31
N GLU A 8 -8.28 -3.57 2.62
CA GLU A 8 -8.26 -2.33 3.38
C GLU A 8 -6.91 -2.18 4.09
N VAL A 9 -6.33 -1.00 4.03
CA VAL A 9 -5.11 -0.67 4.76
C VAL A 9 -5.39 0.51 5.67
N ASP A 10 -5.25 0.30 6.97
CA ASP A 10 -5.52 1.30 8.02
C ASP A 10 -6.89 2.00 7.88
N GLY A 11 -7.93 1.24 7.52
CA GLY A 11 -9.28 1.76 7.31
C GLY A 11 -9.52 2.37 5.92
N VAL A 12 -8.51 2.41 5.05
CA VAL A 12 -8.66 2.90 3.67
C VAL A 12 -8.79 1.73 2.70
N ARG A 13 -9.92 1.65 2.01
CA ARG A 13 -10.13 0.64 0.97
C ARG A 13 -9.21 0.87 -0.21
N ILE A 14 -8.49 -0.15 -0.63
CA ILE A 14 -7.65 -0.10 -1.82
C ILE A 14 -8.54 -0.16 -3.06
N SER A 15 -8.25 0.72 -4.02
CA SER A 15 -8.91 0.69 -5.33
C SER A 15 -8.70 -0.65 -6.02
N THR A 16 -9.77 -1.21 -6.58
CA THR A 16 -9.74 -2.44 -7.37
C THR A 16 -9.31 -2.23 -8.83
N ASN A 17 -9.00 -0.99 -9.20
CA ASN A 17 -8.50 -0.68 -10.53
C ASN A 17 -7.06 -1.17 -10.64
N ALA A 18 -6.88 -2.37 -11.20
CA ALA A 18 -5.56 -2.90 -11.49
C ALA A 18 -4.90 -2.03 -12.57
N SER A 19 -3.81 -1.36 -12.22
CA SER A 19 -3.07 -0.50 -13.14
C SER A 19 -2.02 -1.24 -13.96
N LEU A 20 -1.67 -2.43 -13.54
CA LEU A 20 -0.61 -3.26 -14.13
C LEU A 20 -1.17 -4.59 -14.62
N GLY A 21 -1.61 -4.61 -15.88
CA GLY A 21 -2.04 -5.81 -16.56
C GLY A 21 -3.49 -6.20 -16.32
N GLU A 22 -3.93 -7.25 -16.96
CA GLU A 22 -5.31 -7.68 -17.10
C GLU A 22 -5.97 -8.29 -15.85
N MET A 23 -5.36 -8.16 -14.67
CA MET A 23 -5.90 -8.71 -13.43
C MET A 23 -6.83 -7.71 -12.75
N SER A 24 -8.11 -7.98 -12.78
CA SER A 24 -9.09 -7.30 -11.93
C SER A 24 -8.85 -7.67 -10.46
N GLY A 25 -8.65 -6.68 -9.60
CA GLY A 25 -8.46 -6.88 -8.16
C GLY A 25 -7.67 -5.78 -7.49
N ALA A 26 -7.59 -5.82 -6.17
CA ALA A 26 -6.78 -4.89 -5.40
C ALA A 26 -5.29 -5.21 -5.56
N SER A 27 -4.50 -4.25 -6.02
CA SER A 27 -3.06 -4.42 -6.10
C SER A 27 -2.42 -4.32 -4.72
N THR A 28 -1.89 -5.42 -4.22
CA THR A 28 -1.12 -5.45 -2.96
C THR A 28 0.34 -5.02 -3.13
N ARG A 29 0.78 -4.77 -4.36
CA ARG A 29 2.15 -4.31 -4.65
C ARG A 29 2.48 -2.96 -4.02
N ASN A 30 1.45 -2.15 -3.75
CA ASN A 30 1.56 -0.83 -3.14
C ASN A 30 1.46 -0.86 -1.60
N ILE A 31 1.76 -2.01 -0.98
CA ILE A 31 1.80 -2.18 0.47
C ILE A 31 3.21 -2.58 0.86
N ALA A 32 3.85 -1.74 1.68
CA ALA A 32 5.17 -2.03 2.22
C ALA A 32 5.08 -3.20 3.21
N SER A 33 5.57 -4.37 2.82
CA SER A 33 5.50 -5.59 3.64
C SER A 33 6.22 -5.47 5.00
N THR A 34 7.26 -4.65 5.04
CA THR A 34 8.05 -4.41 6.26
C THR A 34 7.35 -3.52 7.27
N ASN A 35 6.31 -2.78 6.85
CA ASN A 35 5.52 -1.90 7.72
C ASN A 35 4.20 -2.53 8.17
N ILE A 36 3.94 -3.78 7.84
CA ILE A 36 2.74 -4.50 8.27
C ILE A 36 2.91 -4.95 9.73
N GLU A 37 1.92 -4.64 10.56
CA GLU A 37 1.79 -5.14 11.93
C GLU A 37 0.94 -6.38 11.99
N SER A 38 -0.24 -6.35 11.35
CA SER A 38 -1.17 -7.47 11.33
C SER A 38 -1.96 -7.52 10.03
N VAL A 39 -2.40 -8.73 9.69
CA VAL A 39 -3.34 -8.99 8.61
C VAL A 39 -4.49 -9.78 9.19
N GLU A 40 -5.69 -9.25 9.08
CA GLU A 40 -6.93 -9.89 9.48
C GLU A 40 -7.75 -10.23 8.23
N VAL A 41 -8.20 -11.46 8.13
CA VAL A 41 -9.03 -11.93 7.04
C VAL A 41 -10.42 -12.22 7.58
N VAL A 42 -11.38 -11.42 7.17
CA VAL A 42 -12.81 -11.62 7.49
C VAL A 42 -13.45 -12.37 6.35
N THR A 43 -13.83 -13.63 6.60
CA THR A 43 -14.51 -14.50 5.63
C THR A 43 -16.01 -14.56 5.93
N GLY A 44 -16.83 -14.73 4.90
CA GLY A 44 -18.27 -14.80 5.02
C GLY A 44 -18.95 -13.45 4.75
N VAL A 45 -20.14 -13.26 5.32
CA VAL A 45 -20.90 -12.00 5.17
C VAL A 45 -20.27 -10.93 6.05
N PRO A 46 -19.64 -9.90 5.47
CA PRO A 46 -19.07 -8.81 6.26
C PRO A 46 -20.17 -8.06 7.02
N SER A 47 -19.78 -7.29 8.04
CA SER A 47 -20.67 -6.40 8.76
C SER A 47 -21.36 -5.42 7.81
N ALA A 48 -22.48 -4.84 8.24
CA ALA A 48 -23.27 -3.87 7.44
C ALA A 48 -22.48 -2.62 6.99
N GLU A 49 -21.31 -2.37 7.59
CA GLU A 49 -20.37 -1.32 7.18
C GLU A 49 -19.81 -1.54 5.76
N TYR A 50 -19.84 -2.79 5.29
CA TYR A 50 -19.30 -3.23 3.99
C TYR A 50 -20.41 -3.61 3.02
N GLY A 51 -21.39 -2.75 2.83
CA GLY A 51 -22.66 -3.04 2.13
C GLY A 51 -22.57 -3.56 0.70
N ASP A 52 -21.38 -3.54 0.08
CA ASP A 52 -21.16 -3.96 -1.32
C ASP A 52 -20.14 -5.12 -1.48
N ILE A 53 -19.78 -5.79 -0.37
CA ILE A 53 -18.80 -6.88 -0.36
C ILE A 53 -19.48 -8.19 -0.01
N SER A 54 -19.34 -9.19 -0.88
CA SER A 54 -19.95 -10.52 -0.69
C SER A 54 -18.95 -11.63 -0.35
N SER A 55 -17.65 -11.42 -0.62
CA SER A 55 -16.65 -12.50 -0.56
C SER A 55 -15.66 -12.39 0.62
N GLY A 56 -15.72 -11.32 1.39
CA GLY A 56 -14.86 -11.09 2.54
C GLY A 56 -13.96 -9.86 2.42
N VAL A 57 -13.29 -9.52 3.51
CA VAL A 57 -12.42 -8.35 3.65
C VAL A 57 -11.07 -8.76 4.20
N VAL A 58 -9.98 -8.30 3.58
CA VAL A 58 -8.63 -8.39 4.14
C VAL A 58 -8.26 -7.03 4.72
N LYS A 59 -8.14 -6.96 6.03
CA LYS A 59 -7.72 -5.76 6.76
C LYS A 59 -6.24 -5.83 7.07
N ILE A 60 -5.49 -4.86 6.62
CA ILE A 60 -4.06 -4.73 6.85
C ILE A 60 -3.84 -3.54 7.75
N SER A 61 -3.21 -3.77 8.90
CA SER A 61 -2.82 -2.72 9.82
C SER A 61 -1.32 -2.48 9.71
N THR A 62 -0.94 -1.22 9.55
CA THR A 62 0.47 -0.83 9.56
C THR A 62 0.95 -0.61 10.99
N ARG A 63 2.27 -0.72 11.19
CA ARG A 63 2.90 -0.54 12.49
C ARG A 63 2.65 0.86 13.02
N LYS A 64 2.15 0.92 14.25
CA LYS A 64 1.83 2.13 14.99
C LYS A 64 2.54 2.11 16.33
N GLY A 65 2.75 3.28 16.90
CA GLY A 65 3.36 3.39 18.22
C GLY A 65 4.87 3.51 18.21
N LYS A 66 5.45 3.52 19.39
CA LYS A 66 6.91 3.63 19.61
C LYS A 66 7.60 2.33 19.19
N THR A 67 8.48 2.42 18.21
CA THR A 67 9.30 1.29 17.76
C THR A 67 10.77 1.68 17.67
N PRO A 68 11.71 0.75 17.89
CA PRO A 68 13.14 1.01 17.69
C PRO A 68 13.45 1.28 16.21
N TYR A 69 14.67 1.72 15.94
CA TYR A 69 15.18 1.72 14.56
C TYR A 69 15.19 0.29 14.03
N THR A 70 14.57 0.09 12.91
CA THR A 70 14.54 -1.19 12.23
C THR A 70 15.05 -1.00 10.81
N LEU A 71 16.09 -1.74 10.44
CA LEU A 71 16.61 -1.83 9.08
C LEU A 71 16.39 -3.26 8.61
N VAL A 72 15.73 -3.42 7.47
CA VAL A 72 15.49 -4.72 6.85
C VAL A 72 16.12 -4.74 5.47
N LEU A 73 17.00 -5.71 5.25
CA LEU A 73 17.59 -6.02 3.97
C LEU A 73 17.10 -7.40 3.57
N SER A 74 16.39 -7.50 2.46
CA SER A 74 15.90 -8.76 1.93
C SER A 74 16.37 -8.92 0.50
N THR A 75 16.92 -10.09 0.19
CA THR A 75 17.35 -10.41 -1.16
C THR A 75 17.01 -11.86 -1.48
N ASN A 76 16.46 -12.05 -2.66
CA ASN A 76 16.28 -13.34 -3.29
C ASN A 76 16.56 -13.18 -4.80
N PRO A 77 16.59 -14.25 -5.60
CA PRO A 77 16.91 -14.14 -7.01
C PRO A 77 16.03 -13.18 -7.81
N ARG A 78 14.78 -12.99 -7.40
CA ARG A 78 13.80 -12.14 -8.11
C ARG A 78 13.59 -10.78 -7.47
N THR A 79 13.81 -10.64 -6.16
CA THR A 79 13.43 -9.43 -5.41
C THR A 79 14.57 -8.97 -4.53
N LYS A 80 14.85 -7.69 -4.59
CA LYS A 80 15.76 -6.98 -3.68
C LYS A 80 14.99 -5.88 -2.99
N GLN A 81 15.10 -5.81 -1.66
CA GLN A 81 14.34 -4.89 -0.83
C GLN A 81 15.24 -4.33 0.28
N ILE A 82 15.13 -3.05 0.49
CA ILE A 82 15.70 -2.36 1.64
C ILE A 82 14.61 -1.50 2.27
N SER A 83 14.49 -1.54 3.57
CA SER A 83 13.59 -0.66 4.29
C SER A 83 14.18 -0.21 5.62
N ALA A 84 13.80 0.99 6.03
CA ALA A 84 14.12 1.55 7.31
C ALA A 84 12.85 2.10 7.95
N SER A 85 12.67 1.87 9.24
CA SER A 85 11.51 2.39 9.99
C SER A 85 11.88 2.76 11.41
N LYS A 86 11.11 3.72 11.97
CA LYS A 86 11.21 4.14 13.36
C LYS A 86 9.90 4.75 13.85
N GLY A 87 9.53 4.41 15.09
CA GLY A 87 8.49 5.09 15.86
C GLY A 87 9.11 6.04 16.88
N PHE A 88 8.87 7.34 16.70
CA PHE A 88 9.35 8.41 17.55
C PHE A 88 8.31 8.72 18.61
N ASP A 89 8.70 8.63 19.88
CA ASP A 89 7.92 9.16 20.99
C ASP A 89 8.21 10.67 21.07
N LEU A 90 7.19 11.48 20.81
CA LEU A 90 7.32 12.94 20.81
C LEU A 90 7.25 13.54 22.23
N GLY A 91 7.11 12.69 23.23
CA GLY A 91 7.04 13.08 24.64
C GLY A 91 5.61 13.14 25.17
N THR A 92 5.50 13.52 26.44
CA THR A 92 4.24 13.57 27.18
C THR A 92 3.21 14.43 26.43
N ASP A 93 2.04 13.88 26.18
CA ASP A 93 0.90 14.51 25.50
C ASP A 93 1.11 14.94 24.03
N ARG A 94 2.25 14.61 23.42
CA ARG A 94 2.53 14.94 22.00
C ARG A 94 2.34 13.76 21.05
N GLY A 95 2.10 12.57 21.59
CA GLY A 95 1.83 11.37 20.81
C GLY A 95 3.08 10.71 20.22
N VAL A 96 2.87 9.87 19.25
CA VAL A 96 3.89 9.06 18.58
C VAL A 96 3.81 9.27 17.06
N LEU A 97 4.97 9.47 16.45
CA LEU A 97 5.13 9.53 15.00
C LEU A 97 5.88 8.29 14.51
N ASN A 98 5.25 7.48 13.69
CA ASN A 98 5.87 6.37 13.01
C ASN A 98 6.24 6.77 11.59
N SER A 99 7.47 6.49 11.17
CA SER A 99 7.94 6.74 9.82
C SER A 99 8.60 5.50 9.25
N SER A 100 8.37 5.24 7.98
CA SER A 100 9.05 4.18 7.25
C SER A 100 9.35 4.60 5.82
N VAL A 101 10.46 4.10 5.30
CA VAL A 101 10.86 4.19 3.90
C VAL A 101 11.27 2.81 3.42
N GLU A 102 10.84 2.45 2.23
CA GLU A 102 11.14 1.16 1.61
C GLU A 102 11.46 1.36 0.14
N TYR A 103 12.47 0.66 -0.34
CA TYR A 103 12.73 0.50 -1.76
C TYR A 103 12.73 -0.98 -2.12
N THR A 104 11.95 -1.33 -3.13
CA THR A 104 11.85 -2.70 -3.64
C THR A 104 12.09 -2.70 -5.15
N ARG A 105 12.93 -3.61 -5.61
CA ARG A 105 13.08 -3.93 -7.02
C ARG A 105 12.82 -5.43 -7.23
N ALA A 106 11.89 -5.74 -8.12
CA ALA A 106 11.53 -7.11 -8.46
C ALA A 106 11.72 -7.33 -9.96
N MET A 107 12.26 -8.48 -10.35
CA MET A 107 12.47 -8.91 -11.74
C MET A 107 11.52 -10.06 -12.05
N LYS A 108 10.90 -10.04 -13.23
CA LYS A 108 10.02 -11.12 -13.67
C LYS A 108 10.81 -12.43 -13.83
N ASN A 109 11.99 -12.34 -14.40
CA ASN A 109 12.89 -13.48 -14.59
C ASN A 109 14.33 -13.07 -14.23
N PRO A 110 15.03 -13.79 -13.32
CA PRO A 110 16.41 -13.48 -12.95
C PRO A 110 17.40 -13.68 -14.10
N THR A 111 17.10 -14.57 -15.04
CA THR A 111 17.96 -14.87 -16.21
C THR A 111 17.70 -13.92 -17.38
N SER A 112 16.59 -13.21 -17.37
CA SER A 112 16.22 -12.19 -18.36
C SER A 112 15.78 -10.92 -17.63
N PRO A 113 16.72 -10.05 -17.22
CA PRO A 113 16.45 -8.90 -16.34
C PRO A 113 15.76 -7.72 -17.02
N TYR A 114 15.36 -7.89 -18.28
CA TYR A 114 14.77 -6.83 -19.12
C TYR A 114 13.38 -6.37 -18.66
N SER A 115 12.67 -7.16 -17.83
CA SER A 115 11.40 -6.75 -17.22
C SER A 115 11.55 -6.66 -15.72
N SER A 116 11.42 -5.45 -15.18
CA SER A 116 11.56 -5.18 -13.76
C SER A 116 10.49 -4.23 -13.26
N TYR A 117 10.10 -4.43 -12.01
CA TYR A 117 9.25 -3.53 -11.24
C TYR A 117 10.08 -2.89 -10.13
N SER A 118 9.97 -1.58 -9.97
CA SER A 118 10.61 -0.87 -8.87
C SER A 118 9.60 0.02 -8.14
N ARG A 119 9.76 0.15 -6.83
CA ARG A 119 8.88 0.94 -5.99
C ARG A 119 9.64 1.56 -4.83
N THR A 120 9.39 2.82 -4.59
CA THR A 120 9.73 3.52 -3.35
C THR A 120 8.47 3.78 -2.56
N GLY A 121 8.39 3.25 -1.36
CA GLY A 121 7.31 3.46 -0.42
C GLY A 121 7.75 4.39 0.71
N ILE A 122 6.93 5.36 1.07
CA ILE A 122 7.13 6.24 2.23
C ILE A 122 5.82 6.22 3.01
N ALA A 123 5.90 5.95 4.32
CA ALA A 123 4.74 6.01 5.19
C ALA A 123 5.04 6.83 6.43
N LEU A 124 4.09 7.66 6.80
CA LEU A 124 4.07 8.44 8.04
C LEU A 124 2.75 8.16 8.74
N ASN A 125 2.81 7.85 10.04
CA ASN A 125 1.64 7.63 10.86
C ASN A 125 1.82 8.35 12.19
N TYR A 126 0.92 9.29 12.47
CA TYR A 126 0.89 10.01 13.73
C TYR A 126 -0.33 9.59 14.53
N GLN A 127 -0.12 9.31 15.82
CA GLN A 127 -1.21 9.04 16.75
C GLN A 127 -1.02 9.80 18.05
N ASN A 128 -2.12 10.29 18.58
CA ASN A 128 -2.14 10.95 19.89
C ASN A 128 -3.48 10.70 20.60
N THR A 129 -3.45 10.79 21.92
CA THR A 129 -4.65 10.73 22.76
C THR A 129 -4.69 11.96 23.65
N PHE A 130 -5.50 12.94 23.27
CA PHE A 130 -5.66 14.19 24.01
C PHE A 130 -6.62 13.98 25.19
N ALA A 131 -6.22 14.47 26.35
CA ALA A 131 -7.02 14.43 27.59
C ALA A 131 -7.63 13.05 27.90
N LYS A 132 -7.03 11.95 27.43
CA LYS A 132 -7.50 10.56 27.56
C LYS A 132 -8.91 10.28 26.96
N VAL A 133 -9.52 11.25 26.33
CA VAL A 133 -10.89 11.14 25.77
C VAL A 133 -10.93 11.30 24.26
N LEU A 134 -9.96 11.97 23.65
CA LEU A 134 -9.93 12.21 22.22
C LEU A 134 -8.73 11.47 21.60
N ARG A 135 -9.02 10.41 20.84
CA ARG A 135 -8.01 9.65 20.10
C ARG A 135 -7.95 10.17 18.68
N PHE A 136 -6.76 10.54 18.26
CA PHE A 136 -6.50 11.04 16.92
C PHE A 136 -5.45 10.16 16.24
N ASN A 137 -5.74 9.72 15.02
CA ASN A 137 -4.78 9.07 14.13
C ASN A 137 -4.76 9.80 12.78
N PHE A 138 -3.58 9.97 12.26
CA PHE A 138 -3.36 10.51 10.92
C PHE A 138 -2.27 9.72 10.23
N GLY A 139 -2.56 9.19 9.05
CA GLY A 139 -1.65 8.39 8.25
C GLY A 139 -1.52 8.94 6.83
N VAL A 140 -0.30 8.93 6.30
CA VAL A 140 -0.02 9.21 4.89
C VAL A 140 0.92 8.15 4.37
N THR A 141 0.58 7.55 3.22
CA THR A 141 1.43 6.59 2.52
C THR A 141 1.55 7.00 1.06
N ALA A 142 2.78 7.17 0.61
CA ALA A 142 3.10 7.42 -0.80
C ALA A 142 3.89 6.23 -1.35
N ASN A 143 3.46 5.70 -2.49
CA ASN A 143 4.16 4.67 -3.24
C ASN A 143 4.42 5.20 -4.65
N ILE A 144 5.68 5.25 -5.03
CA ILE A 144 6.14 5.79 -6.30
C ILE A 144 6.93 4.70 -7.00
N GLY A 145 6.51 4.34 -8.20
CA GLY A 145 7.20 3.29 -8.94
C GLY A 145 6.53 2.92 -10.24
N GLY A 146 6.83 1.71 -10.70
CA GLY A 146 6.24 1.17 -11.90
C GLY A 146 7.03 0.01 -12.47
N MET A 147 6.60 -0.44 -13.63
CA MET A 147 7.22 -1.50 -14.40
C MET A 147 8.00 -0.90 -15.57
N ASN A 148 9.19 -1.41 -15.81
CA ASN A 148 10.00 -1.13 -16.97
C ASN A 148 10.32 -2.44 -17.67
N THR A 149 9.87 -2.59 -18.90
CA THR A 149 10.22 -3.69 -19.79
C THR A 149 11.05 -3.11 -20.92
N GLU A 150 12.27 -3.61 -21.05
CA GLU A 150 13.22 -3.25 -22.09
C GLU A 150 13.31 -4.38 -23.11
N ASP A 151 13.79 -4.03 -24.29
CA ASP A 151 13.98 -4.99 -25.39
C ASP A 151 15.00 -6.07 -24.99
N ASP A 152 14.61 -7.32 -25.09
CA ASP A 152 15.47 -8.45 -24.90
C ASP A 152 16.19 -8.75 -26.23
N PRO A 153 17.56 -8.61 -26.32
CA PRO A 153 18.29 -8.83 -27.55
C PRO A 153 18.15 -10.24 -28.13
N ASP A 154 17.83 -11.21 -27.25
CA ASP A 154 17.68 -12.62 -27.62
C ASP A 154 16.21 -12.98 -27.97
N ALA A 155 15.29 -12.05 -27.80
CA ALA A 155 13.89 -12.27 -28.14
C ALA A 155 13.65 -11.99 -29.64
N GLN A 156 12.83 -12.84 -30.28
CA GLN A 156 12.41 -12.64 -31.70
C GLN A 156 11.54 -11.40 -31.90
N LYS A 157 10.99 -10.85 -30.82
CA LYS A 157 10.08 -9.71 -30.81
C LYS A 157 10.51 -8.70 -29.76
N GLY A 158 10.81 -7.50 -30.21
CA GLY A 158 11.14 -6.41 -29.33
C GLY A 158 9.88 -5.90 -28.59
N GLU A 159 9.95 -5.83 -27.27
CA GLU A 159 8.89 -5.25 -26.44
C GLU A 159 9.51 -4.17 -25.54
N TRP A 160 8.98 -2.98 -25.65
CA TRP A 160 9.32 -1.91 -24.73
C TRP A 160 8.06 -1.36 -24.09
N GLU A 161 8.01 -1.38 -22.77
CA GLU A 161 6.88 -0.89 -22.00
C GLU A 161 7.35 -0.20 -20.72
N LYS A 162 6.83 0.98 -20.46
CA LYS A 162 7.10 1.69 -19.20
C LYS A 162 5.78 2.08 -18.55
N VAL A 163 5.42 1.39 -17.48
CA VAL A 163 4.19 1.67 -16.72
C VAL A 163 4.55 2.44 -15.47
N ARG A 164 3.85 3.54 -15.23
CA ARG A 164 3.89 4.28 -13.97
C ARG A 164 2.76 3.83 -13.07
N ASP A 165 3.06 3.62 -11.81
CA ASP A 165 2.09 3.22 -10.78
C ASP A 165 2.40 3.99 -9.48
N ASN A 166 1.85 5.20 -9.39
CA ASN A 166 2.00 6.05 -8.22
C ASN A 166 0.70 6.07 -7.43
N VAL A 167 0.80 5.89 -6.13
CA VAL A 167 -0.35 5.90 -5.23
C VAL A 167 -0.05 6.75 -4.01
N LEU A 168 -0.94 7.66 -3.70
CA LEU A 168 -0.95 8.43 -2.46
C LEU A 168 -2.22 8.10 -1.69
N ARG A 169 -2.05 7.68 -0.43
CA ARG A 169 -3.15 7.45 0.50
C ARG A 169 -2.98 8.33 1.71
N ALA A 170 -4.07 8.92 2.15
CA ALA A 170 -4.13 9.62 3.42
C ALA A 170 -5.38 9.17 4.17
N ASN A 171 -5.26 8.99 5.46
CA ASN A 171 -6.37 8.65 6.33
C ASN A 171 -6.28 9.43 7.62
N THR A 172 -7.42 9.78 8.16
CA THR A 172 -7.55 10.37 9.49
C THR A 172 -8.69 9.71 10.21
N SER A 173 -8.50 9.41 11.48
CA SER A 173 -9.56 8.97 12.37
C SER A 173 -9.54 9.74 13.66
N LEU A 174 -10.70 10.15 14.11
CA LEU A 174 -10.93 10.89 15.32
C LEU A 174 -12.02 10.18 16.12
N LYS A 175 -11.67 9.67 17.29
CA LYS A 175 -12.61 9.04 18.21
C LYS A 175 -12.71 9.83 19.50
N TRP A 176 -13.89 10.39 19.75
CA TRP A 176 -14.18 11.16 20.95
C TRP A 176 -15.05 10.35 21.90
N LEU A 177 -14.48 10.02 23.07
CA LEU A 177 -15.18 9.30 24.14
C LEU A 177 -15.95 10.29 25.00
N LEU A 178 -17.25 10.35 24.84
CA LEU A 178 -18.15 11.26 25.57
C LEU A 178 -18.62 10.68 26.91
N ASN A 179 -18.68 9.34 27.00
CA ASN A 179 -19.12 8.60 28.20
C ASN A 179 -20.45 9.14 28.81
N ARG A 180 -21.39 9.54 27.95
CA ARG A 180 -22.74 9.97 28.37
C ARG A 180 -23.70 8.79 28.26
N SER A 181 -24.77 8.78 29.06
CA SER A 181 -25.77 7.70 29.10
C SER A 181 -26.48 7.47 27.76
N TRP A 182 -26.61 8.49 26.94
CA TRP A 182 -27.27 8.45 25.62
C TRP A 182 -26.32 8.43 24.45
N ILE A 183 -25.02 8.75 24.63
CA ILE A 183 -23.98 8.68 23.60
C ILE A 183 -22.63 8.32 24.23
N THR A 184 -22.04 7.24 23.80
CA THR A 184 -20.77 6.73 24.37
C THR A 184 -19.57 7.31 23.66
N SER A 185 -19.60 7.38 22.33
CA SER A 185 -18.53 7.94 21.51
C SER A 185 -19.05 8.56 20.23
N LEU A 186 -18.26 9.46 19.68
CA LEU A 186 -18.36 9.94 18.31
C LEU A 186 -17.12 9.53 17.58
N ASP A 187 -17.30 8.85 16.46
CA ASP A 187 -16.24 8.40 15.59
C ASP A 187 -16.33 9.14 14.24
N PHE A 188 -15.22 9.71 13.80
CA PHE A 188 -15.11 10.38 12.52
C PHE A 188 -13.91 9.81 11.78
N ASP A 189 -14.15 9.26 10.59
CA ASP A 189 -13.12 8.70 9.71
C ASP A 189 -13.18 9.37 8.34
N ALA A 190 -12.03 9.77 7.83
CA ALA A 190 -11.89 10.29 6.48
C ALA A 190 -10.68 9.67 5.81
N SER A 191 -10.83 9.35 4.53
CA SER A 191 -9.76 8.78 3.72
C SER A 191 -9.71 9.37 2.33
N LEU A 192 -8.48 9.49 1.80
CA LEU A 192 -8.19 9.89 0.45
C LEU A 192 -7.30 8.83 -0.19
N ASN A 193 -7.66 8.38 -1.39
CA ASN A 193 -6.82 7.53 -2.22
C ASN A 193 -6.69 8.18 -3.59
N TYR A 194 -5.49 8.60 -3.92
CA TYR A 194 -5.15 9.16 -5.22
C TYR A 194 -4.20 8.21 -5.95
N THR A 195 -4.52 7.87 -7.19
CA THR A 195 -3.74 6.96 -8.02
C THR A 195 -3.43 7.62 -9.35
N ASP A 196 -2.15 7.69 -9.69
CA ASP A 196 -1.64 8.17 -10.99
C ASP A 196 -0.99 6.99 -11.71
N ASN A 197 -1.76 6.39 -12.61
CA ASN A 197 -1.35 5.24 -13.40
C ASN A 197 -1.28 5.64 -14.86
N LEU A 198 -0.11 5.46 -15.45
CA LEU A 198 0.14 5.68 -16.87
C LEU A 198 0.77 4.45 -17.47
N ALA A 199 0.04 3.82 -18.39
CA ALA A 199 0.57 2.74 -19.24
C ALA A 199 0.65 3.27 -20.67
N PRO A 200 1.82 3.68 -21.16
CA PRO A 200 1.98 4.05 -22.56
C PRO A 200 1.82 2.81 -23.44
N VAL A 201 1.34 3.04 -24.65
CA VAL A 201 1.16 1.98 -25.66
C VAL A 201 2.50 1.32 -25.96
N SER A 202 2.56 0.00 -25.82
CA SER A 202 3.76 -0.76 -26.22
C SER A 202 3.83 -0.81 -27.76
N TYR A 203 4.99 -0.43 -28.29
CA TYR A 203 5.28 -0.62 -29.72
C TYR A 203 6.05 -1.92 -29.91
N THR A 204 5.48 -2.85 -30.63
CA THR A 204 6.15 -4.04 -31.11
C THR A 204 6.80 -3.77 -32.46
N HIS A 205 8.13 -3.72 -32.50
CA HIS A 205 8.86 -3.73 -33.75
C HIS A 205 9.17 -5.17 -34.15
N LEU A 206 8.64 -5.61 -35.29
CA LEU A 206 9.11 -6.82 -35.92
C LEU A 206 10.48 -6.50 -36.55
N ARG A 207 11.54 -7.15 -36.08
CA ARG A 207 12.83 -7.14 -36.83
C ARG A 207 12.64 -7.99 -38.08
N ALA A 208 12.68 -7.35 -39.24
CA ALA A 208 12.86 -8.06 -40.48
C ALA A 208 14.27 -8.67 -40.47
N HIS A 209 14.40 -9.98 -40.57
CA HIS A 209 15.64 -10.63 -40.89
C HIS A 209 15.89 -10.40 -42.38
N GLU A 210 16.91 -9.61 -42.72
CA GLU A 210 17.60 -9.66 -43.99
C GLU A 210 18.65 -10.80 -43.99
#